data_9c189842d3b761cbdf603f297eb6bb5d
#
_entry.id   9c189842d3b761cbdf603f297eb6bb5d
#
_cell.length_a   1.000
_cell.length_b   1.000
_cell.length_c   1.000
_cell.angle_alpha   90.00
_cell.angle_beta   90.00
_cell.angle_gamma   90.00
#
_symmetry.space_group_name_H-M   'P 1'
#
loop_
_entity.id
_entity.type
_entity.pdbx_description
1 polymer ?
#
loop_
_entity_poly.entity_id
_entity_poly.type
_entity_poly.pdbx_seq_one_letter_code
_entity_poly.pdbx_strand_id
1 'polypeptide(L)'
;MGPGPGVACAVTLNSSLTPAQQRLYQDPLVIQRILRETRTIAIVGLSTDPQRASWFVASYLKKEGYRIIPVNPKADAILGEKAYPDLASIPGPVDLVDVFRPASECLSVARQAVAIKAKALWLQLKLVSIEAAELAARSGMSVVVDRCIKMEHGRYSGGLHWGGMNTEIISARKARLSRGAPLSHPTPP
;
A
#
# COMPACT_ATOMS: atom_id res chain seq x y z
N MET A 1 -29.13 -27.31 -23.10
CA MET A 1 -27.68 -27.07 -22.84
C MET A 1 -27.49 -25.57 -22.68
N GLY A 2 -27.42 -25.08 -21.45
CA GLY A 2 -27.20 -23.67 -21.17
C GLY A 2 -25.70 -23.36 -21.10
N PRO A 3 -25.28 -22.14 -21.44
CA PRO A 3 -23.87 -21.76 -21.35
C PRO A 3 -23.43 -21.71 -19.88
N GLY A 4 -22.31 -22.35 -19.60
CA GLY A 4 -21.68 -22.39 -18.30
C GLY A 4 -21.19 -21.01 -17.82
N PRO A 5 -20.93 -20.85 -16.52
CA PRO A 5 -20.55 -19.56 -15.94
C PRO A 5 -19.25 -19.05 -16.55
N GLY A 6 -19.33 -17.84 -17.10
CA GLY A 6 -18.20 -17.17 -17.71
C GLY A 6 -17.04 -17.04 -16.72
N VAL A 7 -15.89 -17.58 -17.08
CA VAL A 7 -14.63 -17.40 -16.40
C VAL A 7 -14.32 -15.91 -16.45
N ALA A 8 -14.46 -15.23 -15.32
CA ALA A 8 -13.99 -13.86 -15.17
C ALA A 8 -12.50 -13.85 -15.47
N CYS A 9 -12.11 -13.20 -16.56
CA CYS A 9 -10.72 -13.02 -16.93
C CYS A 9 -10.10 -12.07 -15.89
N ALA A 10 -9.56 -12.66 -14.81
CA ALA A 10 -8.73 -11.94 -13.87
C ALA A 10 -7.51 -11.46 -14.66
N VAL A 11 -7.40 -10.14 -14.86
CA VAL A 11 -6.17 -9.53 -15.34
C VAL A 11 -5.14 -9.76 -14.24
N THR A 12 -4.43 -10.86 -14.35
CA THR A 12 -3.25 -11.13 -13.53
C THR A 12 -2.21 -10.10 -13.95
N LEU A 13 -2.13 -8.99 -13.22
CA LEU A 13 -0.90 -8.21 -13.20
C LEU A 13 0.18 -9.24 -12.91
N ASN A 14 1.25 -9.26 -13.72
CA ASN A 14 2.36 -10.22 -13.63
C ASN A 14 3.01 -10.15 -12.25
N SER A 15 2.33 -10.67 -11.23
CA SER A 15 2.84 -10.80 -9.87
C SER A 15 3.69 -12.05 -9.83
N SER A 16 4.91 -11.93 -9.32
CA SER A 16 5.79 -13.07 -9.07
C SER A 16 5.33 -13.93 -7.88
N LEU A 17 4.21 -13.57 -7.23
CA LEU A 17 3.62 -14.32 -6.13
C LEU A 17 2.75 -15.47 -6.63
N THR A 18 2.86 -16.63 -5.98
CA THR A 18 1.93 -17.73 -6.19
C THR A 18 0.51 -17.36 -5.72
N PRO A 19 -0.56 -18.04 -6.19
CA PRO A 19 -1.93 -17.79 -5.70
C PRO A 19 -2.09 -17.94 -4.18
N ALA A 20 -1.34 -18.84 -3.56
CA ALA A 20 -1.34 -19.00 -2.10
C ALA A 20 -0.72 -17.78 -1.39
N GLN A 21 0.42 -17.29 -1.90
CA GLN A 21 1.08 -16.10 -1.38
C GLN A 21 0.25 -14.83 -1.60
N GLN A 22 -0.46 -14.73 -2.73
CA GLN A 22 -1.40 -13.62 -2.98
C GLN A 22 -2.51 -13.61 -1.93
N ARG A 23 -3.15 -14.75 -1.65
CA ARG A 23 -4.16 -14.85 -0.58
C ARG A 23 -3.61 -14.47 0.80
N LEU A 24 -2.34 -14.80 1.07
CA LEU A 24 -1.71 -14.53 2.36
C LEU A 24 -1.29 -13.07 2.53
N TYR A 25 -0.69 -12.47 1.48
CA TYR A 25 -0.04 -11.16 1.57
C TYR A 25 -0.78 -10.03 0.83
N GLN A 26 -1.89 -10.31 0.18
CA GLN A 26 -2.69 -9.34 -0.55
C GLN A 26 -4.17 -9.40 -0.17
N ASP A 27 -4.49 -9.93 1.02
CA ASP A 27 -5.85 -10.00 1.53
C ASP A 27 -6.45 -8.59 1.69
N PRO A 28 -7.56 -8.28 1.01
CA PRO A 28 -8.21 -6.98 1.07
C PRO A 28 -8.60 -6.55 2.49
N LEU A 29 -9.02 -7.48 3.35
CA LEU A 29 -9.42 -7.17 4.72
C LEU A 29 -8.21 -6.78 5.59
N VAL A 30 -7.08 -7.46 5.39
CA VAL A 30 -5.81 -7.13 6.05
C VAL A 30 -5.33 -5.76 5.60
N ILE A 31 -5.35 -5.48 4.28
CA ILE A 31 -4.97 -4.20 3.71
C ILE A 31 -5.82 -3.06 4.29
N GLN A 32 -7.15 -3.20 4.28
CA GLN A 32 -8.06 -2.20 4.84
C GLN A 32 -7.81 -1.96 6.32
N ARG A 33 -7.61 -3.02 7.10
CA ARG A 33 -7.30 -2.91 8.53
C ARG A 33 -6.00 -2.14 8.77
N ILE A 34 -4.92 -2.47 8.05
CA ILE A 34 -3.63 -1.76 8.15
C ILE A 34 -3.84 -0.28 7.87
N LEU A 35 -4.47 0.08 6.75
CA LEU A 35 -4.69 1.47 6.36
C LEU A 35 -5.52 2.24 7.39
N ARG A 36 -6.55 1.64 7.96
CA ARG A 36 -7.41 2.27 8.95
C ARG A 36 -6.74 2.47 10.32
N GLU A 37 -5.94 1.49 10.77
CA GLU A 37 -5.33 1.49 12.09
C GLU A 37 -3.98 2.22 12.15
N THR A 38 -3.33 2.39 11.01
CA THR A 38 -2.05 3.10 10.90
C THR A 38 -2.23 4.59 11.14
N ARG A 39 -1.31 5.18 11.91
CA ARG A 39 -1.14 6.62 12.09
C ARG A 39 0.25 7.08 11.65
N THR A 40 1.25 6.26 11.91
CA THR A 40 2.67 6.56 11.69
C THR A 40 3.27 5.61 10.68
N ILE A 41 3.82 6.14 9.58
CA ILE A 41 4.43 5.37 8.50
C ILE A 41 5.90 5.75 8.37
N ALA A 42 6.81 4.81 8.65
CA ALA A 42 8.23 4.94 8.33
C ALA A 42 8.46 4.49 6.88
N ILE A 43 8.92 5.38 6.03
CA ILE A 43 9.18 5.07 4.61
C ILE A 43 10.68 4.88 4.39
N VAL A 44 11.09 3.62 4.23
CA VAL A 44 12.48 3.23 4.03
C VAL A 44 12.86 3.39 2.55
N GLY A 45 13.86 4.24 2.30
CA GLY A 45 14.26 4.60 0.94
C GLY A 45 13.45 5.76 0.36
N LEU A 46 12.87 6.60 1.21
CA LEU A 46 12.20 7.82 0.77
C LEU A 46 13.21 8.77 0.10
N SER A 47 12.94 9.13 -1.14
CA SER A 47 13.80 10.01 -1.93
C SER A 47 13.55 11.49 -1.63
N THR A 48 14.58 12.32 -1.78
CA THR A 48 14.45 13.79 -1.82
C THR A 48 13.94 14.31 -3.16
N ASP A 49 14.00 13.49 -4.21
CA ASP A 49 13.59 13.83 -5.57
C ASP A 49 12.07 13.68 -5.74
N PRO A 50 11.35 14.78 -6.07
CA PRO A 50 9.89 14.77 -6.28
C PRO A 50 9.42 13.87 -7.43
N GLN A 51 10.30 13.50 -8.35
CA GLN A 51 9.96 12.63 -9.48
C GLN A 51 10.00 11.14 -9.11
N ARG A 52 10.53 10.80 -7.93
CA ARG A 52 10.59 9.42 -7.47
C ARG A 52 9.26 8.95 -6.87
N ALA A 53 8.92 7.70 -7.14
CA ALA A 53 7.68 7.09 -6.65
C ALA A 53 7.54 7.20 -5.12
N SER A 54 8.62 7.00 -4.36
CA SER A 54 8.60 7.10 -2.90
C SER A 54 8.22 8.50 -2.41
N TRP A 55 8.73 9.56 -3.05
CA TRP A 55 8.37 10.94 -2.71
C TRP A 55 6.89 11.22 -2.99
N PHE A 56 6.42 10.80 -4.17
CA PHE A 56 5.04 10.99 -4.60
C PHE A 56 4.04 10.26 -3.68
N VAL A 57 4.35 9.01 -3.31
CA VAL A 57 3.53 8.24 -2.37
C VAL A 57 3.54 8.88 -0.99
N ALA A 58 4.72 9.27 -0.47
CA ALA A 58 4.85 9.94 0.83
C ALA A 58 4.06 11.26 0.89
N SER A 59 4.17 12.09 -0.16
CA SER A 59 3.44 13.36 -0.28
C SER A 59 1.92 13.14 -0.27
N TYR A 60 1.44 12.11 -0.97
CA TYR A 60 0.03 11.74 -0.96
C TYR A 60 -0.43 11.30 0.43
N LEU A 61 0.26 10.34 1.05
CA LEU A 61 -0.10 9.82 2.37
C LEU A 61 -0.07 10.91 3.45
N LYS A 62 0.89 11.84 3.37
CA LYS A 62 0.95 13.00 4.26
C LYS A 62 -0.30 13.89 4.14
N LYS A 63 -0.80 14.12 2.92
CA LYS A 63 -2.05 14.87 2.68
C LYS A 63 -3.28 14.15 3.20
N GLU A 64 -3.27 12.82 3.20
CA GLU A 64 -4.34 11.98 3.75
C GLU A 64 -4.29 11.88 5.28
N GLY A 65 -3.35 12.58 5.94
CA GLY A 65 -3.29 12.71 7.39
C GLY A 65 -2.38 11.71 8.11
N TYR A 66 -1.63 10.89 7.38
CA TYR A 66 -0.61 10.03 8.00
C TYR A 66 0.62 10.82 8.43
N ARG A 67 1.17 10.48 9.59
CA ARG A 67 2.47 10.98 10.01
C ARG A 67 3.56 10.20 9.27
N ILE A 68 4.27 10.87 8.37
CA ILE A 68 5.36 10.27 7.60
C ILE A 68 6.67 10.46 8.35
N ILE A 69 7.44 9.39 8.45
CA ILE A 69 8.81 9.39 8.99
C ILE A 69 9.75 8.95 7.87
N PRO A 70 10.51 9.88 7.27
CA PRO A 70 11.50 9.55 6.26
C PRO A 70 12.64 8.71 6.84
N VAL A 71 13.00 7.60 6.16
CA VAL A 71 14.20 6.83 6.49
C VAL A 71 15.13 6.86 5.28
N ASN A 72 16.15 7.70 5.38
CA ASN A 72 17.16 7.91 4.35
C ASN A 72 18.48 8.41 4.98
N PRO A 73 19.61 7.64 4.89
CA PRO A 73 20.87 8.03 5.51
C PRO A 73 21.57 9.21 4.81
N LYS A 74 21.05 9.70 3.67
CA LYS A 74 21.65 10.76 2.87
C LYS A 74 20.91 12.09 2.96
N ALA A 75 19.91 12.20 3.83
CA ALA A 75 19.09 13.41 3.94
C ALA A 75 18.79 13.73 5.41
N ASP A 76 18.79 15.01 5.75
CA ASP A 76 18.42 15.49 7.09
C ASP A 76 16.91 15.68 7.21
N ALA A 77 16.24 16.07 6.12
CA ALA A 77 14.81 16.25 6.08
C ALA A 77 14.23 15.96 4.68
N ILE A 78 13.01 15.42 4.62
CA ILE A 78 12.25 15.19 3.38
C ILE A 78 10.77 15.55 3.63
N LEU A 79 10.15 16.27 2.70
CA LEU A 79 8.75 16.77 2.84
C LEU A 79 8.51 17.61 4.12
N GLY A 80 9.58 18.28 4.63
CA GLY A 80 9.53 19.05 5.87
C GLY A 80 9.55 18.21 7.14
N GLU A 81 9.71 16.89 7.04
CA GLU A 81 9.88 15.98 8.17
C GLU A 81 11.35 15.59 8.34
N LYS A 82 11.79 15.50 9.59
CA LYS A 82 13.14 15.01 9.92
C LYS A 82 13.34 13.60 9.37
N ALA A 83 14.44 13.39 8.65
CA ALA A 83 14.83 12.08 8.18
C ALA A 83 15.73 11.37 9.21
N TYR A 84 15.65 10.03 9.21
CA TYR A 84 16.45 9.17 10.08
C TYR A 84 17.30 8.24 9.21
N PRO A 85 18.53 7.91 9.63
CA PRO A 85 19.42 7.05 8.84
C PRO A 85 18.92 5.61 8.73
N ASP A 86 18.22 5.12 9.75
CA ASP A 86 17.67 3.78 9.88
C ASP A 86 16.42 3.75 10.77
N LEU A 87 15.76 2.60 10.85
CA LEU A 87 14.56 2.43 11.65
C LEU A 87 14.84 2.49 13.17
N ALA A 88 16.02 2.06 13.61
CA ALA A 88 16.38 2.03 15.02
C ALA A 88 16.57 3.44 15.62
N SER A 89 16.93 4.41 14.78
CA SER A 89 17.13 5.80 15.18
C SER A 89 15.82 6.58 15.37
N ILE A 90 14.67 6.00 15.01
CA ILE A 90 13.36 6.66 15.13
C ILE A 90 12.93 6.71 16.60
N PRO A 91 12.69 7.90 17.16
CA PRO A 91 12.17 8.00 18.53
C PRO A 91 10.66 7.71 18.55
N GLY A 92 10.26 6.64 19.19
CA GLY A 92 8.86 6.30 19.41
C GLY A 92 8.29 5.24 18.46
N PRO A 93 7.01 4.91 18.61
CA PRO A 93 6.40 3.79 17.92
C PRO A 93 6.17 4.08 16.43
N VAL A 94 6.35 3.04 15.62
CA VAL A 94 6.03 3.00 14.19
C VAL A 94 4.92 1.98 13.97
N ASP A 95 3.82 2.41 13.34
CA ASP A 95 2.73 1.48 13.04
C ASP A 95 3.04 0.68 11.77
N LEU A 96 3.54 1.33 10.73
CA LEU A 96 3.78 0.71 9.43
C LEU A 96 5.17 1.06 8.92
N VAL A 97 5.91 0.06 8.46
CA VAL A 97 7.16 0.22 7.70
C VAL A 97 6.85 -0.01 6.22
N ASP A 98 6.96 1.03 5.42
CA ASP A 98 6.74 1.01 3.96
C ASP A 98 8.08 1.03 3.23
N VAL A 99 8.32 0.07 2.32
CA VAL A 99 9.64 -0.22 1.78
C VAL A 99 9.75 0.17 0.30
N PHE A 100 10.71 1.07 0.02
CA PHE A 100 11.12 1.50 -1.33
C PHE A 100 12.61 1.18 -1.58
N ARG A 101 13.06 0.02 -1.14
CA ARG A 101 14.43 -0.46 -1.36
C ARG A 101 14.42 -1.68 -2.30
N PRO A 102 15.54 -2.00 -2.96
CA PRO A 102 15.66 -3.24 -3.74
C PRO A 102 15.31 -4.48 -2.93
N ALA A 103 14.83 -5.53 -3.60
CA ALA A 103 14.41 -6.78 -2.96
C ALA A 103 15.52 -7.42 -2.10
N SER A 104 16.79 -7.27 -2.52
CA SER A 104 17.97 -7.73 -1.77
C SER A 104 18.13 -7.09 -0.38
N GLU A 105 17.55 -5.92 -0.15
CA GLU A 105 17.62 -5.21 1.13
C GLU A 105 16.40 -5.46 2.03
N CYS A 106 15.32 -6.03 1.48
CA CYS A 106 14.06 -6.20 2.21
C CYS A 106 14.20 -7.05 3.47
N LEU A 107 15.03 -8.08 3.47
CA LEU A 107 15.25 -8.91 4.65
C LEU A 107 15.90 -8.11 5.78
N SER A 108 16.89 -7.26 5.47
CA SER A 108 17.53 -6.39 6.45
C SER A 108 16.53 -5.38 7.02
N VAL A 109 15.69 -4.79 6.16
CA VAL A 109 14.63 -3.87 6.60
C VAL A 109 13.60 -4.57 7.47
N ALA A 110 13.19 -5.80 7.12
CA ALA A 110 12.26 -6.59 7.92
C ALA A 110 12.81 -6.88 9.32
N ARG A 111 14.09 -7.24 9.43
CA ARG A 111 14.76 -7.42 10.74
C ARG A 111 14.71 -6.16 11.59
N GLN A 112 14.98 -5.00 11.00
CA GLN A 112 14.88 -3.72 11.70
C GLN A 112 13.42 -3.41 12.11
N ALA A 113 12.44 -3.65 11.23
CA ALA A 113 11.03 -3.46 11.52
C ALA A 113 10.55 -4.32 12.71
N VAL A 114 11.00 -5.58 12.76
CA VAL A 114 10.76 -6.48 13.91
C VAL A 114 11.41 -5.95 15.19
N ALA A 115 12.67 -5.50 15.11
CA ALA A 115 13.40 -4.99 16.27
C ALA A 115 12.73 -3.77 16.91
N ILE A 116 12.17 -2.87 16.11
CA ILE A 116 11.41 -1.69 16.61
C ILE A 116 9.95 -2.02 16.95
N LYS A 117 9.51 -3.27 16.80
CA LYS A 117 8.15 -3.75 17.06
C LYS A 117 7.09 -3.02 16.23
N ALA A 118 7.39 -2.76 14.97
CA ALA A 118 6.41 -2.22 14.03
C ALA A 118 5.22 -3.19 13.89
N LYS A 119 4.01 -2.65 13.69
CA LYS A 119 2.79 -3.48 13.61
C LYS A 119 2.60 -4.11 12.23
N ALA A 120 3.10 -3.44 11.18
CA ALA A 120 2.97 -3.91 9.80
C ALA A 120 4.22 -3.63 8.97
N LEU A 121 4.43 -4.50 7.95
CA LEU A 121 5.44 -4.35 6.91
C LEU A 121 4.75 -4.30 5.55
N TRP A 122 5.09 -3.30 4.72
CA TRP A 122 4.55 -3.13 3.39
C TRP A 122 5.66 -3.11 2.35
N LEU A 123 5.68 -4.11 1.48
CA LEU A 123 6.57 -4.18 0.33
C LEU A 123 5.80 -3.66 -0.90
N GLN A 124 6.29 -2.57 -1.48
CA GLN A 124 5.64 -1.83 -2.55
C GLN A 124 5.45 -2.66 -3.83
N LEU A 125 4.69 -2.11 -4.77
CA LEU A 125 4.41 -2.71 -6.08
C LEU A 125 5.71 -3.15 -6.77
N LYS A 126 5.73 -4.38 -7.29
CA LYS A 126 6.88 -5.07 -7.89
C LYS A 126 8.04 -5.36 -6.92
N LEU A 127 7.82 -5.18 -5.63
CA LEU A 127 8.80 -5.54 -4.61
C LEU A 127 8.37 -6.82 -3.92
N VAL A 128 9.09 -7.91 -4.21
CA VAL A 128 8.81 -9.24 -3.66
C VAL A 128 10.04 -9.78 -2.95
N SER A 129 9.90 -10.07 -1.68
CA SER A 129 10.87 -10.78 -0.84
C SER A 129 10.10 -11.67 0.13
N ILE A 130 9.96 -12.93 -0.23
CA ILE A 130 9.19 -13.90 0.57
C ILE A 130 9.86 -14.13 1.91
N GLU A 131 11.18 -14.20 1.95
CA GLU A 131 11.94 -14.36 3.19
C GLU A 131 11.69 -13.21 4.18
N ALA A 132 11.68 -11.96 3.70
CA ALA A 132 11.34 -10.80 4.50
C ALA A 132 9.89 -10.84 5.00
N ALA A 133 8.96 -11.22 4.13
CA ALA A 133 7.54 -11.33 4.45
C ALA A 133 7.28 -12.40 5.52
N GLU A 134 7.88 -13.58 5.38
CA GLU A 134 7.77 -14.66 6.36
C GLU A 134 8.40 -14.31 7.71
N LEU A 135 9.56 -13.65 7.72
CA LEU A 135 10.18 -13.18 8.95
C LEU A 135 9.25 -12.24 9.71
N ALA A 136 8.71 -11.23 9.02
CA ALA A 136 7.80 -10.28 9.63
C ALA A 136 6.50 -10.95 10.11
N ALA A 137 5.90 -11.83 9.31
CA ALA A 137 4.69 -12.56 9.68
C ALA A 137 4.89 -13.47 10.90
N ARG A 138 6.00 -14.22 10.94
CA ARG A 138 6.35 -15.05 12.11
C ARG A 138 6.58 -14.23 13.38
N SER A 139 6.94 -12.95 13.24
CA SER A 139 7.10 -12.02 14.36
C SER A 139 5.78 -11.33 14.76
N GLY A 140 4.64 -11.74 14.20
CA GLY A 140 3.32 -11.22 14.53
C GLY A 140 2.93 -9.93 13.79
N MET A 141 3.72 -9.48 12.82
CA MET A 141 3.39 -8.31 12.02
C MET A 141 2.36 -8.65 10.94
N SER A 142 1.48 -7.71 10.62
CA SER A 142 0.70 -7.77 9.39
C SER A 142 1.59 -7.46 8.19
N VAL A 143 1.47 -8.21 7.09
CA VAL A 143 2.38 -8.07 5.94
C VAL A 143 1.60 -7.90 4.64
N VAL A 144 2.03 -6.94 3.82
CA VAL A 144 1.55 -6.76 2.46
C VAL A 144 2.74 -6.79 1.50
N VAL A 145 2.60 -7.51 0.38
CA VAL A 145 3.66 -7.68 -0.62
C VAL A 145 3.12 -7.35 -2.01
N ASP A 146 3.95 -6.65 -2.82
CA ASP A 146 3.63 -6.35 -4.22
C ASP A 146 2.33 -5.55 -4.39
N ARG A 147 2.13 -4.53 -3.55
CA ARG A 147 1.00 -3.60 -3.63
C ARG A 147 1.46 -2.16 -3.44
N CYS A 148 0.94 -1.25 -4.26
CA CYS A 148 1.18 0.17 -4.06
C CYS A 148 0.24 0.70 -2.98
N ILE A 149 0.78 1.12 -1.84
CA ILE A 149 0.00 1.63 -0.70
C ILE A 149 -0.90 2.81 -1.08
N LYS A 150 -0.43 3.71 -1.94
CA LYS A 150 -1.24 4.83 -2.44
C LYS A 150 -2.47 4.34 -3.21
N MET A 151 -2.31 3.33 -4.08
CA MET A 151 -3.41 2.77 -4.87
C MET A 151 -4.41 2.05 -3.97
N GLU A 152 -3.93 1.28 -3.00
CA GLU A 152 -4.81 0.60 -2.04
C GLU A 152 -5.52 1.60 -1.13
N HIS A 153 -4.83 2.64 -0.64
CA HIS A 153 -5.48 3.71 0.13
C HIS A 153 -6.56 4.41 -0.70
N GLY A 154 -6.26 4.80 -1.95
CA GLY A 154 -7.24 5.42 -2.85
C GLY A 154 -8.45 4.54 -3.12
N ARG A 155 -8.26 3.21 -3.17
CA ARG A 155 -9.33 2.23 -3.35
C ARG A 155 -10.28 2.14 -2.16
N TYR A 156 -9.75 2.14 -0.93
CA TYR A 156 -10.52 1.80 0.27
C TYR A 156 -10.88 3.01 1.14
N SER A 157 -10.10 4.08 1.11
CA SER A 157 -10.26 5.24 2.01
C SER A 157 -10.22 6.57 1.29
N GLY A 158 -9.73 6.63 0.06
CA GLY A 158 -9.61 7.85 -0.73
C GLY A 158 -10.82 8.15 -1.60
N GLY A 159 -10.69 9.16 -2.49
CA GLY A 159 -11.76 9.62 -3.37
C GLY A 159 -12.35 8.55 -4.30
N LEU A 160 -11.64 7.46 -4.59
CA LEU A 160 -12.13 6.34 -5.39
C LEU A 160 -13.24 5.56 -4.66
N HIS A 161 -13.23 5.53 -3.32
CA HIS A 161 -14.27 4.91 -2.51
C HIS A 161 -15.65 5.57 -2.73
N TRP A 162 -15.69 6.90 -2.80
CA TRP A 162 -16.92 7.66 -3.04
C TRP A 162 -17.47 7.49 -4.45
N GLY A 163 -16.61 7.15 -5.43
CA GLY A 163 -17.00 6.89 -6.82
C GLY A 163 -17.54 5.48 -7.08
N GLY A 164 -17.74 4.64 -6.06
CA GLY A 164 -18.17 3.26 -6.23
C GLY A 164 -17.11 2.36 -6.90
N MET A 165 -15.88 2.85 -7.04
CA MET A 165 -14.76 2.10 -7.62
C MET A 165 -14.03 1.23 -6.60
N ASN A 166 -14.71 0.88 -5.52
CA ASN A 166 -14.24 -0.05 -4.48
C ASN A 166 -14.34 -1.51 -4.97
N THR A 167 -13.95 -1.75 -6.22
CA THR A 167 -13.89 -3.07 -6.82
C THR A 167 -12.47 -3.59 -6.73
N GLU A 168 -12.31 -4.87 -6.46
CA GLU A 168 -11.01 -5.56 -6.45
C GLU A 168 -10.30 -5.51 -7.81
N ILE A 169 -10.97 -5.01 -8.84
CA ILE A 169 -10.50 -4.95 -10.22
C ILE A 169 -10.28 -3.50 -10.63
N ILE A 170 -9.02 -3.10 -10.76
CA ILE A 170 -8.66 -1.88 -11.51
C ILE A 170 -8.71 -2.25 -12.99
N SER A 171 -9.82 -1.96 -13.66
CA SER A 171 -9.91 -2.09 -15.11
C SER A 171 -9.61 -0.74 -15.76
N ALA A 172 -8.63 -0.71 -16.67
CA ALA A 172 -8.36 0.44 -17.51
C ALA A 172 -9.43 0.65 -18.63
N ARG A 173 -10.48 -0.15 -18.64
CA ARG A 173 -11.60 0.04 -19.56
C ARG A 173 -12.40 1.26 -19.11
N LYS A 174 -12.35 2.34 -19.88
CA LYS A 174 -13.36 3.41 -19.83
C LYS A 174 -14.73 2.75 -19.93
N ALA A 175 -15.53 2.83 -18.85
CA ALA A 175 -16.93 2.49 -18.94
C ALA A 175 -17.53 3.36 -20.06
N ARG A 176 -18.08 2.74 -21.10
CA ARG A 176 -18.94 3.46 -22.04
C ARG A 176 -20.13 3.92 -21.23
N LEU A 177 -20.16 5.18 -20.90
CA LEU A 177 -21.38 5.83 -20.45
C LEU A 177 -22.40 5.67 -21.56
N SER A 178 -23.37 4.78 -21.36
CA SER A 178 -24.56 4.72 -22.19
C SER A 178 -25.27 6.06 -22.02
N ARG A 179 -25.30 6.89 -23.08
CA ARG A 179 -26.14 8.08 -23.12
C ARG A 179 -27.59 7.59 -23.06
N GLY A 180 -28.29 7.99 -22.01
CA GLY A 180 -29.75 7.90 -22.00
C GLY A 180 -30.37 7.28 -20.77
N ALA A 181 -30.41 8.00 -19.65
CA ALA A 181 -31.55 7.99 -18.75
C ALA A 181 -31.58 9.36 -18.02
N PRO A 182 -32.70 10.10 -18.06
CA PRO A 182 -32.81 11.35 -17.32
C PRO A 182 -32.86 11.07 -15.81
N LEU A 183 -32.07 11.82 -15.04
CA LEU A 183 -32.11 11.82 -13.59
C LEU A 183 -33.46 12.41 -13.14
N SER A 184 -34.34 11.58 -12.60
CA SER A 184 -35.50 12.03 -11.87
C SER A 184 -35.03 12.51 -10.46
N HIS A 185 -35.10 13.81 -10.25
CA HIS A 185 -34.92 14.39 -8.90
C HIS A 185 -36.15 14.08 -8.05
N PRO A 186 -35.99 13.54 -6.82
CA PRO A 186 -37.10 13.52 -5.89
C PRO A 186 -37.36 14.95 -5.38
N THR A 187 -38.60 15.43 -5.50
CA THR A 187 -39.10 16.64 -4.86
C THR A 187 -39.15 16.44 -3.35
N PRO A 188 -38.64 17.38 -2.53
CA PRO A 188 -38.80 17.35 -1.10
C PRO A 188 -40.23 17.71 -0.69
N PRO A 189 -40.68 17.23 0.52
CA PRO A 189 -42.02 17.46 1.04
C PRO A 189 -42.28 18.92 1.45
#